data_f33fb9129506015d93366d34b4f95111
#
_entry.id   f33fb9129506015d93366d34b4f95111
#
_cell.length_a   1.000
_cell.length_b   1.000
_cell.length_c   1.000
_cell.angle_alpha   90.00
_cell.angle_beta   90.00
_cell.angle_gamma   90.00
#
_symmetry.space_group_name_H-M   'P 1'
#
loop_
_entity.id
_entity.type
_entity.pdbx_description
1 polymer ?
#
loop_
_entity_poly.entity_id
_entity_poly.type
_entity_poly.pdbx_seq_one_letter_code
_entity_poly.pdbx_strand_id
1 'polypeptide(L)'
;MREELKKQKLTAQEIEDILKDHEEMIQTAIDEGLQEEELANKFGDPSKIAAELAELGGQEETKKGASDAYETWKSFDGEDTLDVRVEVVDEDIHYKPSENGKINVLYRGEGTLGQYELSYENKVLRLKAPKRSGFLSFLSRNKNTLDFIIEIPENVKITSVYQKSVNGDIRVDQMKTASFELSTVNGDALITKSSLGHTKWNGVNGDLNVTDVKMKSLKFSLVNGDLSVSRCEVEESLNVHTVSGDAKITDTTCGECGFHSVSGDITGEEFYPKKVSLKSVSGDILIKNKEDRGIEVARKKSVSGTVDIRIKNQT
;
A
#
# COMPACT_ATOMS: atom_id res chain seq x y z
N MET A 1 5.45 -1.16 -38.34
CA MET A 1 4.50 -0.82 -37.29
C MET A 1 3.19 -0.27 -37.82
N ARG A 2 3.14 0.89 -38.49
CA ARG A 2 1.89 1.50 -39.05
C ARG A 2 1.03 0.53 -39.86
N GLU A 3 1.61 -0.24 -40.77
CA GLU A 3 0.87 -1.23 -41.58
C GLU A 3 0.36 -2.42 -40.77
N GLU A 4 1.04 -2.79 -39.70
CA GLU A 4 0.58 -3.84 -38.80
C GLU A 4 -0.56 -3.33 -37.91
N LEU A 5 -0.48 -2.09 -37.40
CA LEU A 5 -1.54 -1.46 -36.63
C LEU A 5 -2.84 -1.25 -37.45
N LYS A 6 -2.70 -0.96 -38.78
CA LYS A 6 -3.86 -0.86 -39.68
C LYS A 6 -4.62 -2.18 -39.86
N LYS A 7 -3.95 -3.33 -39.67
CA LYS A 7 -4.60 -4.64 -39.72
C LYS A 7 -5.45 -4.92 -38.49
N GLN A 8 -5.25 -4.14 -37.45
CA GLN A 8 -5.98 -4.23 -36.21
C GLN A 8 -7.20 -3.27 -36.26
N LYS A 9 -8.24 -3.55 -35.56
CA LYS A 9 -9.49 -2.74 -35.58
C LYS A 9 -9.35 -1.38 -34.85
N LEU A 10 -8.20 -0.71 -34.98
CA LEU A 10 -7.92 0.57 -34.38
C LEU A 10 -8.35 1.72 -35.30
N THR A 11 -8.78 2.82 -34.72
CA THR A 11 -9.09 4.04 -35.46
C THR A 11 -7.82 4.72 -35.97
N ALA A 12 -7.95 5.55 -37.00
CA ALA A 12 -6.80 6.29 -37.55
C ALA A 12 -6.13 7.19 -36.49
N GLN A 13 -6.91 7.76 -35.58
CA GLN A 13 -6.39 8.60 -34.49
C GLN A 13 -5.59 7.77 -33.48
N GLU A 14 -6.10 6.62 -33.06
CA GLU A 14 -5.38 5.71 -32.15
C GLU A 14 -4.04 5.24 -32.75
N ILE A 15 -4.01 4.97 -34.06
CA ILE A 15 -2.78 4.60 -34.76
C ILE A 15 -1.75 5.75 -34.73
N GLU A 16 -2.19 6.98 -34.96
CA GLU A 16 -1.30 8.16 -34.93
C GLU A 16 -0.76 8.42 -33.52
N ASP A 17 -1.63 8.34 -32.52
CA ASP A 17 -1.22 8.53 -31.11
C ASP A 17 -0.20 7.48 -30.67
N ILE A 18 -0.41 6.21 -31.00
CA ILE A 18 0.50 5.10 -30.73
C ILE A 18 1.87 5.32 -31.42
N LEU A 19 1.86 5.74 -32.69
CA LEU A 19 3.10 5.97 -33.43
C LEU A 19 3.88 7.15 -32.87
N LYS A 20 3.21 8.21 -32.48
CA LYS A 20 3.81 9.39 -31.89
C LYS A 20 4.46 9.06 -30.54
N ASP A 21 3.74 8.37 -29.65
CA ASP A 21 4.26 7.96 -28.35
C ASP A 21 5.49 7.03 -28.51
N HIS A 22 5.46 6.15 -29.51
CA HIS A 22 6.59 5.26 -29.80
C HIS A 22 7.82 6.02 -30.32
N GLU A 23 7.63 7.02 -31.18
CA GLU A 23 8.70 7.89 -31.65
C GLU A 23 9.32 8.71 -30.52
N GLU A 24 8.51 9.30 -29.64
CA GLU A 24 8.99 10.04 -28.46
C GLU A 24 9.83 9.18 -27.53
N MET A 25 9.45 7.92 -27.34
CA MET A 25 10.20 6.98 -26.49
C MET A 25 11.53 6.56 -27.10
N ILE A 26 11.57 6.29 -28.41
CA ILE A 26 12.81 5.99 -29.11
C ILE A 26 13.75 7.20 -29.01
N GLN A 27 13.23 8.40 -29.21
CA GLN A 27 14.03 9.62 -29.11
C GLN A 27 14.60 9.80 -27.70
N THR A 28 13.77 9.59 -26.66
CA THR A 28 14.23 9.65 -25.26
C THR A 28 15.36 8.66 -24.99
N ALA A 29 15.22 7.41 -25.47
CA ALA A 29 16.24 6.39 -25.29
C ALA A 29 17.55 6.71 -26.03
N ILE A 30 17.47 7.35 -27.21
CA ILE A 30 18.64 7.85 -27.95
C ILE A 30 19.31 8.99 -27.17
N ASP A 31 18.52 9.91 -26.62
CA ASP A 31 19.03 11.04 -25.82
C ASP A 31 19.69 10.56 -24.51
N GLU A 32 19.24 9.42 -23.96
CA GLU A 32 19.87 8.72 -22.83
C GLU A 32 21.14 7.93 -23.22
N GLY A 33 21.48 7.88 -24.51
CA GLY A 33 22.71 7.30 -25.02
C GLY A 33 22.64 5.81 -25.40
N LEU A 34 21.46 5.23 -25.54
CA LEU A 34 21.30 3.84 -26.01
C LEU A 34 21.72 3.72 -27.47
N GLN A 35 22.44 2.65 -27.78
CA GLN A 35 22.88 2.34 -29.15
C GLN A 35 21.75 1.65 -29.96
N GLU A 36 21.82 1.68 -31.27
CA GLU A 36 20.79 1.17 -32.18
C GLU A 36 20.46 -0.32 -31.93
N GLU A 37 21.45 -1.14 -31.62
CA GLU A 37 21.25 -2.57 -31.28
C GLU A 37 20.51 -2.76 -29.95
N GLU A 38 20.73 -1.90 -28.99
CA GLU A 38 20.06 -1.91 -27.69
C GLU A 38 18.61 -1.42 -27.82
N LEU A 39 18.34 -0.47 -28.70
CA LEU A 39 17.00 -0.01 -29.05
C LEU A 39 16.13 -1.15 -29.61
N ALA A 40 16.67 -1.91 -30.55
CA ALA A 40 15.96 -3.05 -31.14
C ALA A 40 15.61 -4.13 -30.09
N ASN A 41 16.52 -4.35 -29.13
CA ASN A 41 16.26 -5.29 -28.02
C ASN A 41 15.28 -4.74 -26.98
N LYS A 42 15.32 -3.44 -26.71
CA LYS A 42 14.48 -2.77 -25.70
C LYS A 42 13.04 -2.57 -26.21
N PHE A 43 12.90 -2.20 -27.47
CA PHE A 43 11.61 -1.86 -28.08
C PHE A 43 10.96 -3.00 -28.88
N GLY A 44 11.66 -4.09 -29.11
CA GLY A 44 11.12 -5.33 -29.67
C GLY A 44 10.71 -5.28 -31.15
N ASP A 45 10.09 -6.35 -31.61
CA ASP A 45 9.59 -6.49 -32.98
C ASP A 45 8.26 -5.72 -33.16
N PRO A 46 8.17 -4.79 -34.12
CA PRO A 46 6.96 -4.03 -34.40
C PRO A 46 5.70 -4.88 -34.63
N SER A 47 5.86 -6.10 -35.16
CA SER A 47 4.73 -7.02 -35.41
C SER A 47 4.19 -7.60 -34.10
N LYS A 48 5.07 -7.89 -33.14
CA LYS A 48 4.67 -8.37 -31.82
C LYS A 48 3.98 -7.26 -31.01
N ILE A 49 4.52 -6.05 -31.07
CA ILE A 49 3.91 -4.86 -30.44
C ILE A 49 2.51 -4.62 -30.99
N ALA A 50 2.34 -4.69 -32.31
CA ALA A 50 1.05 -4.50 -32.96
C ALA A 50 0.03 -5.60 -32.59
N ALA A 51 0.48 -6.84 -32.41
CA ALA A 51 -0.37 -7.93 -31.97
C ALA A 51 -0.82 -7.80 -30.51
N GLU A 52 0.10 -7.40 -29.62
CA GLU A 52 -0.21 -7.15 -28.22
C GLU A 52 -1.17 -5.96 -28.05
N LEU A 53 -1.03 -4.90 -28.88
CA LEU A 53 -1.97 -3.79 -28.93
C LEU A 53 -3.37 -4.20 -29.39
N ALA A 54 -3.45 -5.17 -30.30
CA ALA A 54 -4.73 -5.69 -30.78
C ALA A 54 -5.48 -6.50 -29.71
N GLU A 55 -4.77 -7.26 -28.91
CA GLU A 55 -5.38 -7.97 -27.78
C GLU A 55 -5.94 -7.00 -26.73
N LEU A 56 -5.29 -5.83 -26.55
CA LEU A 56 -5.78 -4.77 -25.66
C LEU A 56 -6.94 -3.97 -26.26
N GLY A 57 -6.98 -3.75 -27.58
CA GLY A 57 -8.00 -2.98 -28.29
C GLY A 57 -9.24 -3.76 -28.69
N GLY A 58 -9.21 -5.09 -28.61
CA GLY A 58 -10.29 -5.98 -29.08
C GLY A 58 -11.46 -6.21 -28.13
N GLN A 59 -11.43 -5.69 -26.92
CA GLN A 59 -12.54 -5.73 -26.00
C GLN A 59 -13.32 -4.43 -26.10
N GLU A 60 -14.44 -4.47 -26.83
CA GLU A 60 -15.47 -3.41 -26.77
C GLU A 60 -16.00 -3.35 -25.36
N GLU A 61 -15.45 -2.45 -24.55
CA GLU A 61 -15.97 -2.15 -23.24
C GLU A 61 -16.75 -0.84 -23.27
N THR A 62 -17.96 -0.96 -22.80
CA THR A 62 -18.79 0.19 -22.46
C THR A 62 -18.01 1.12 -21.54
N LYS A 63 -17.44 2.19 -22.08
CA LYS A 63 -17.00 3.34 -21.30
C LYS A 63 -18.23 3.92 -20.60
N LYS A 64 -18.55 3.42 -19.42
CA LYS A 64 -19.38 4.18 -18.49
C LYS A 64 -18.55 5.40 -18.10
N GLY A 65 -19.10 6.59 -18.30
CA GLY A 65 -18.49 7.82 -17.81
C GLY A 65 -18.17 7.68 -16.33
N ALA A 66 -17.09 8.30 -15.89
CA ALA A 66 -16.64 8.28 -14.50
C ALA A 66 -17.82 8.60 -13.57
N SER A 67 -18.21 7.63 -12.77
CA SER A 67 -19.13 7.84 -11.67
C SER A 67 -18.31 8.20 -10.44
N ASP A 68 -18.58 9.35 -9.84
CA ASP A 68 -17.97 9.73 -8.53
C ASP A 68 -18.45 8.82 -7.39
N ALA A 69 -19.50 8.03 -7.63
CA ALA A 69 -20.08 7.10 -6.66
C ALA A 69 -19.51 5.69 -6.84
N TYR A 70 -19.28 5.00 -5.72
CA TYR A 70 -18.90 3.59 -5.74
C TYR A 70 -20.06 2.72 -6.21
N GLU A 71 -19.79 1.81 -7.13
CA GLU A 71 -20.72 0.79 -7.62
C GLU A 71 -20.29 -0.59 -7.11
N THR A 72 -21.25 -1.44 -6.77
CA THR A 72 -20.96 -2.82 -6.38
C THR A 72 -20.53 -3.64 -7.60
N TRP A 73 -19.31 -4.14 -7.57
CA TRP A 73 -18.82 -5.06 -8.60
C TRP A 73 -19.31 -6.49 -8.36
N LYS A 74 -19.01 -7.02 -7.14
CA LYS A 74 -19.46 -8.36 -6.74
C LYS A 74 -19.83 -8.40 -5.28
N SER A 75 -20.76 -9.28 -4.96
CA SER A 75 -21.16 -9.61 -3.58
C SER A 75 -21.09 -11.12 -3.36
N PHE A 76 -20.61 -11.52 -2.18
CA PHE A 76 -20.48 -12.92 -1.81
C PHE A 76 -21.13 -13.15 -0.44
N ASP A 77 -21.71 -14.31 -0.25
CA ASP A 77 -22.14 -14.73 1.07
C ASP A 77 -20.91 -15.16 1.87
N GLY A 78 -20.69 -14.51 3.01
CA GLY A 78 -19.54 -14.78 3.87
C GLY A 78 -19.69 -16.09 4.62
N GLU A 79 -18.60 -16.84 4.72
CA GLU A 79 -18.48 -17.99 5.64
C GLU A 79 -17.97 -17.52 7.01
N ASP A 80 -17.84 -18.44 7.99
CA ASP A 80 -17.42 -18.10 9.35
C ASP A 80 -16.05 -17.44 9.45
N THR A 81 -15.16 -17.76 8.50
CA THR A 81 -13.78 -17.23 8.44
C THR A 81 -13.42 -16.72 7.05
N LEU A 82 -12.52 -15.77 6.99
CA LEU A 82 -12.08 -15.12 5.75
C LEU A 82 -10.59 -14.83 5.77
N ASP A 83 -9.91 -15.20 4.70
CA ASP A 83 -8.62 -14.67 4.32
C ASP A 83 -8.78 -13.70 3.15
N VAL A 84 -8.09 -12.56 3.20
CA VAL A 84 -8.13 -11.55 2.14
C VAL A 84 -6.75 -11.40 1.53
N ARG A 85 -6.68 -11.49 0.21
CA ARG A 85 -5.45 -11.29 -0.56
C ARG A 85 -5.67 -10.27 -1.67
N VAL A 86 -4.96 -9.17 -1.59
CA VAL A 86 -5.04 -8.06 -2.56
C VAL A 86 -3.66 -7.81 -3.14
N GLU A 87 -3.56 -7.87 -4.45
CA GLU A 87 -2.34 -7.54 -5.20
C GLU A 87 -2.70 -6.50 -6.26
N VAL A 88 -2.32 -5.25 -6.03
CA VAL A 88 -2.68 -4.10 -6.87
C VAL A 88 -1.45 -3.28 -7.23
N VAL A 89 -1.61 -2.33 -8.14
CA VAL A 89 -0.49 -1.47 -8.57
C VAL A 89 -0.73 -0.02 -8.19
N ASP A 90 -1.75 0.62 -8.75
CA ASP A 90 -2.04 2.04 -8.54
C ASP A 90 -3.41 2.27 -7.89
N GLU A 91 -4.09 1.22 -7.51
CA GLU A 91 -5.44 1.23 -6.98
C GLU A 91 -5.45 1.56 -5.49
N ASP A 92 -6.33 2.47 -5.08
CA ASP A 92 -6.61 2.71 -3.68
C ASP A 92 -7.55 1.63 -3.12
N ILE A 93 -7.27 1.17 -1.92
CA ILE A 93 -8.06 0.11 -1.28
C ILE A 93 -8.59 0.59 0.07
N HIS A 94 -9.90 0.52 0.24
CA HIS A 94 -10.55 0.83 1.50
C HIS A 94 -11.25 -0.39 2.08
N TYR A 95 -10.81 -0.83 3.25
CA TYR A 95 -11.47 -1.89 4.04
C TYR A 95 -12.40 -1.28 5.07
N LYS A 96 -13.65 -1.73 5.11
CA LYS A 96 -14.64 -1.28 6.10
C LYS A 96 -15.70 -2.35 6.39
N PRO A 97 -16.50 -2.21 7.47
CA PRO A 97 -17.62 -3.10 7.75
C PRO A 97 -18.68 -3.04 6.64
N SER A 98 -19.31 -4.19 6.40
CA SER A 98 -20.46 -4.33 5.51
C SER A 98 -21.77 -4.12 6.27
N GLU A 99 -22.68 -3.34 5.70
CA GLU A 99 -24.00 -3.07 6.27
C GLU A 99 -25.06 -4.13 5.89
N ASN A 100 -24.84 -4.88 4.81
CA ASN A 100 -25.83 -5.83 4.27
C ASN A 100 -25.55 -7.30 4.62
N GLY A 101 -24.54 -7.56 5.46
CA GLY A 101 -24.17 -8.91 5.88
C GLY A 101 -23.43 -9.73 4.82
N LYS A 102 -23.06 -9.15 3.69
CA LYS A 102 -22.28 -9.78 2.61
C LYS A 102 -20.89 -9.22 2.50
N ILE A 103 -19.99 -9.99 1.97
CA ILE A 103 -18.69 -9.49 1.50
C ILE A 103 -18.94 -8.79 0.17
N ASN A 104 -18.74 -7.48 0.11
CA ASN A 104 -18.92 -6.71 -1.11
C ASN A 104 -17.58 -6.16 -1.59
N VAL A 105 -17.38 -6.18 -2.89
CA VAL A 105 -16.29 -5.45 -3.54
C VAL A 105 -16.92 -4.40 -4.44
N LEU A 106 -16.70 -3.15 -4.07
CA LEU A 106 -17.18 -1.98 -4.82
C LEU A 106 -15.99 -1.35 -5.54
N TYR A 107 -16.28 -0.64 -6.60
CA TYR A 107 -15.28 0.09 -7.38
C TYR A 107 -15.77 1.48 -7.76
N ARG A 108 -14.81 2.35 -8.04
CA ARG A 108 -15.03 3.69 -8.59
C ARG A 108 -13.87 4.03 -9.52
N GLY A 109 -14.12 4.90 -10.49
CA GLY A 109 -13.09 5.45 -11.36
C GLY A 109 -13.20 4.98 -12.80
N GLU A 110 -12.19 5.35 -13.60
CA GLU A 110 -12.11 5.00 -15.02
C GLU A 110 -11.18 3.80 -15.21
N GLY A 111 -11.71 2.69 -15.71
CA GLY A 111 -10.92 1.49 -15.95
C GLY A 111 -11.77 0.30 -16.37
N THR A 112 -11.08 -0.74 -16.77
CA THR A 112 -11.66 -1.97 -17.29
C THR A 112 -11.64 -3.06 -16.23
N LEU A 113 -12.77 -3.24 -15.53
CA LEU A 113 -12.92 -4.28 -14.49
C LEU A 113 -12.61 -5.70 -15.00
N GLY A 114 -12.89 -5.99 -16.26
CA GLY A 114 -12.63 -7.32 -16.86
C GLY A 114 -11.15 -7.72 -16.86
N GLN A 115 -10.24 -6.77 -16.69
CA GLN A 115 -8.80 -7.05 -16.57
C GLN A 115 -8.38 -7.48 -15.17
N TYR A 116 -9.22 -7.26 -14.15
CA TYR A 116 -8.94 -7.63 -12.77
C TYR A 116 -9.46 -9.03 -12.46
N GLU A 117 -8.70 -9.79 -11.71
CA GLU A 117 -9.12 -11.08 -11.18
C GLU A 117 -9.79 -10.87 -9.80
N LEU A 118 -11.09 -11.14 -9.70
CA LEU A 118 -11.82 -11.14 -8.43
C LEU A 118 -12.48 -12.49 -8.22
N SER A 119 -12.08 -13.20 -7.17
CA SER A 119 -12.66 -14.49 -6.78
C SER A 119 -12.86 -14.58 -5.26
N TYR A 120 -13.85 -15.38 -4.85
CA TYR A 120 -14.05 -15.81 -3.48
C TYR A 120 -14.23 -17.33 -3.49
N GLU A 121 -13.21 -18.05 -3.07
CA GLU A 121 -13.17 -19.50 -3.08
C GLU A 121 -12.41 -20.02 -1.85
N ASN A 122 -12.90 -21.10 -1.26
CA ASN A 122 -12.27 -21.72 -0.09
C ASN A 122 -11.98 -20.71 1.05
N LYS A 123 -12.92 -19.81 1.33
CA LYS A 123 -12.79 -18.75 2.36
C LYS A 123 -11.70 -17.71 2.06
N VAL A 124 -11.24 -17.62 0.83
CA VAL A 124 -10.23 -16.65 0.40
C VAL A 124 -10.81 -15.70 -0.62
N LEU A 125 -10.90 -14.42 -0.27
CA LEU A 125 -11.17 -13.34 -1.22
C LEU A 125 -9.85 -12.92 -1.87
N ARG A 126 -9.80 -12.97 -3.20
CA ARG A 126 -8.63 -12.51 -3.98
C ARG A 126 -9.05 -11.38 -4.91
N LEU A 127 -8.34 -10.28 -4.81
CA LEU A 127 -8.39 -9.19 -5.78
C LEU A 127 -6.99 -9.00 -6.35
N LYS A 128 -6.89 -9.09 -7.69
CA LYS A 128 -5.59 -8.93 -8.34
C LYS A 128 -5.72 -8.03 -9.56
N ALA A 129 -4.88 -7.02 -9.60
CA ALA A 129 -4.74 -6.16 -10.77
C ALA A 129 -4.08 -6.90 -11.94
N PRO A 130 -4.35 -6.47 -13.18
CA PRO A 130 -3.72 -7.04 -14.36
C PRO A 130 -2.19 -6.92 -14.27
N LYS A 131 -1.52 -7.98 -14.73
CA LYS A 131 -0.05 -7.92 -14.85
C LYS A 131 0.30 -6.89 -15.91
N ARG A 132 0.90 -5.82 -15.50
CA ARG A 132 1.54 -4.88 -16.44
C ARG A 132 2.86 -5.49 -16.87
N SER A 133 2.81 -6.42 -17.84
CA SER A 133 4.01 -7.00 -18.43
C SER A 133 4.14 -6.49 -19.86
N GLY A 134 5.32 -6.00 -20.20
CA GLY A 134 5.69 -5.62 -21.54
C GLY A 134 5.80 -4.11 -21.76
N PHE A 135 6.40 -3.79 -22.86
CA PHE A 135 6.66 -2.46 -23.38
C PHE A 135 5.41 -1.56 -23.47
N LEU A 136 4.23 -2.15 -23.68
CA LEU A 136 2.96 -1.46 -23.84
C LEU A 136 2.36 -0.88 -22.56
N SER A 137 2.80 -1.33 -21.40
CA SER A 137 2.35 -0.72 -20.14
C SER A 137 2.81 0.74 -20.00
N PHE A 138 3.87 1.10 -20.73
CA PHE A 138 4.38 2.47 -20.79
C PHE A 138 3.56 3.35 -21.75
N LEU A 139 2.98 2.75 -22.81
CA LEU A 139 2.17 3.47 -23.81
C LEU A 139 0.72 3.67 -23.38
N SER A 140 0.25 2.88 -22.43
CA SER A 140 -1.10 3.01 -21.90
C SER A 140 -1.17 4.24 -20.98
N ARG A 141 -1.40 5.40 -21.56
CA ARG A 141 -1.79 6.64 -20.87
C ARG A 141 -3.20 6.54 -20.25
N ASN A 142 -3.93 5.47 -20.52
CA ASN A 142 -5.14 5.18 -19.79
C ASN A 142 -4.73 4.83 -18.36
N LYS A 143 -4.77 5.84 -17.51
CA LYS A 143 -4.79 5.65 -16.06
C LYS A 143 -6.03 4.81 -15.77
N ASN A 144 -5.86 3.49 -15.72
CA ASN A 144 -6.81 2.67 -14.98
C ASN A 144 -6.69 3.11 -13.53
N THR A 145 -7.43 4.11 -13.15
CA THR A 145 -7.51 4.61 -11.78
C THR A 145 -8.81 4.07 -11.20
N LEU A 146 -8.81 2.79 -10.85
CA LEU A 146 -9.91 2.22 -10.10
C LEU A 146 -9.57 2.23 -8.62
N ASP A 147 -10.48 2.79 -7.83
CA ASP A 147 -10.47 2.64 -6.37
C ASP A 147 -11.41 1.50 -6.00
N PHE A 148 -11.03 0.71 -4.98
CA PHE A 148 -11.87 -0.36 -4.49
C PHE A 148 -12.23 -0.18 -3.02
N ILE A 149 -13.48 -0.53 -2.69
CA ILE A 149 -13.89 -0.74 -1.31
C ILE A 149 -14.16 -2.24 -1.12
N ILE A 150 -13.56 -2.81 -0.08
CA ILE A 150 -13.82 -4.17 0.35
C ILE A 150 -14.60 -4.08 1.67
N GLU A 151 -15.90 -4.38 1.61
CA GLU A 151 -16.77 -4.42 2.77
C GLU A 151 -16.86 -5.85 3.30
N ILE A 152 -16.65 -6.02 4.59
CA ILE A 152 -16.67 -7.34 5.24
C ILE A 152 -17.63 -7.30 6.44
N PRO A 153 -18.57 -8.26 6.53
CA PRO A 153 -19.53 -8.31 7.64
C PRO A 153 -18.83 -8.53 8.98
N GLU A 154 -19.34 -7.91 10.02
CA GLU A 154 -18.76 -8.02 11.38
C GLU A 154 -18.81 -9.44 11.96
N ASN A 155 -19.75 -10.28 11.52
CA ASN A 155 -19.88 -11.67 11.94
C ASN A 155 -18.89 -12.62 11.26
N VAL A 156 -18.16 -12.16 10.24
CA VAL A 156 -17.11 -12.94 9.56
C VAL A 156 -15.77 -12.69 10.27
N LYS A 157 -15.16 -13.75 10.77
CA LYS A 157 -13.85 -13.67 11.40
C LYS A 157 -12.74 -13.61 10.35
N ILE A 158 -12.10 -12.45 10.22
CA ILE A 158 -10.96 -12.29 9.32
C ILE A 158 -9.73 -12.90 9.99
N THR A 159 -9.20 -13.96 9.40
CA THR A 159 -7.99 -14.65 9.87
C THR A 159 -6.73 -13.94 9.40
N SER A 160 -6.70 -13.51 8.15
CA SER A 160 -5.58 -12.73 7.64
C SER A 160 -6.01 -11.73 6.56
N VAL A 161 -5.32 -10.62 6.49
CA VAL A 161 -5.32 -9.71 5.35
C VAL A 161 -3.88 -9.59 4.87
N TYR A 162 -3.65 -9.93 3.61
CA TYR A 162 -2.40 -9.71 2.92
C TYR A 162 -2.63 -8.77 1.76
N GLN A 163 -1.96 -7.63 1.77
CA GLN A 163 -2.01 -6.67 0.69
C GLN A 163 -0.63 -6.32 0.17
N LYS A 164 -0.51 -6.33 -1.15
CA LYS A 164 0.64 -5.84 -1.88
C LYS A 164 0.20 -4.74 -2.84
N SER A 165 0.80 -3.58 -2.73
CA SER A 165 0.56 -2.43 -3.60
C SER A 165 1.89 -1.88 -4.13
N VAL A 166 1.84 -1.14 -5.24
CA VAL A 166 3.01 -0.36 -5.69
C VAL A 166 2.80 1.10 -5.37
N ASN A 167 1.68 1.71 -5.82
CA ASN A 167 1.40 3.14 -5.65
C ASN A 167 -0.02 3.29 -5.13
N GLY A 168 -0.74 2.95 -4.52
CA GLY A 168 -2.12 3.19 -4.08
C GLY A 168 -2.19 3.32 -2.57
N ASP A 169 -3.08 4.17 -2.13
CA ASP A 169 -3.33 4.39 -0.73
C ASP A 169 -4.21 3.31 -0.11
N ILE A 170 -4.01 3.09 1.18
CA ILE A 170 -4.72 2.05 1.90
C ILE A 170 -5.45 2.66 3.08
N ARG A 171 -6.73 2.38 3.16
CA ARG A 171 -7.55 2.77 4.28
C ARG A 171 -8.18 1.58 4.97
N VAL A 172 -8.10 1.54 6.29
CA VAL A 172 -8.67 0.46 7.12
C VAL A 172 -9.49 1.11 8.23
N ASP A 173 -10.79 0.96 8.15
CA ASP A 173 -11.71 1.51 9.15
C ASP A 173 -12.50 0.38 9.84
N GLN A 174 -12.51 0.39 11.18
CA GLN A 174 -13.36 -0.46 12.00
C GLN A 174 -13.24 -1.98 11.73
N MET A 175 -12.04 -2.41 11.36
CA MET A 175 -11.78 -3.82 11.04
C MET A 175 -11.31 -4.63 12.25
N LYS A 176 -11.65 -5.92 12.23
CA LYS A 176 -11.15 -6.91 13.22
C LYS A 176 -10.48 -8.05 12.48
N THR A 177 -9.16 -8.22 12.66
CA THR A 177 -8.40 -9.31 12.02
C THR A 177 -7.34 -9.89 12.94
N ALA A 178 -7.02 -11.17 12.80
CA ALA A 178 -5.95 -11.80 13.57
C ALA A 178 -4.54 -11.47 13.02
N SER A 179 -4.42 -11.21 11.72
CA SER A 179 -3.17 -10.81 11.08
C SER A 179 -3.42 -9.80 9.97
N PHE A 180 -2.57 -8.79 9.87
CA PHE A 180 -2.60 -7.79 8.80
C PHE A 180 -1.18 -7.55 8.27
N GLU A 181 -0.91 -7.95 7.04
CA GLU A 181 0.38 -7.73 6.41
C GLU A 181 0.24 -6.86 5.16
N LEU A 182 0.99 -5.77 5.15
CA LEU A 182 1.02 -4.80 4.07
C LEU A 182 2.43 -4.67 3.52
N SER A 183 2.55 -4.72 2.21
CA SER A 183 3.78 -4.40 1.48
C SER A 183 3.46 -3.36 0.39
N THR A 184 4.12 -2.21 0.45
CA THR A 184 3.94 -1.13 -0.53
C THR A 184 5.29 -0.58 -0.99
N VAL A 185 5.32 0.01 -2.18
CA VAL A 185 6.50 0.77 -2.63
C VAL A 185 6.27 2.25 -2.36
N ASN A 186 5.16 2.79 -2.83
CA ASN A 186 4.71 4.15 -2.60
C ASN A 186 3.22 4.09 -2.22
N GLY A 187 2.76 4.96 -1.40
CA GLY A 187 1.36 5.00 -0.99
C GLY A 187 1.23 5.01 0.52
N ASP A 188 0.31 5.80 0.98
CA ASP A 188 0.06 6.02 2.38
C ASP A 188 -0.95 5.00 2.93
N ALA A 189 -0.91 4.78 4.24
CA ALA A 189 -1.99 4.05 4.88
C ALA A 189 -2.53 4.75 6.10
N LEU A 190 -3.86 4.69 6.20
CA LEU A 190 -4.62 5.17 7.33
C LEU A 190 -5.40 4.00 7.97
N ILE A 191 -5.09 3.70 9.21
CA ILE A 191 -5.77 2.65 9.99
C ILE A 191 -6.47 3.30 11.17
N THR A 192 -7.78 3.14 11.25
CA THR A 192 -8.57 3.75 12.33
C THR A 192 -9.55 2.79 12.98
N LYS A 193 -9.81 3.00 14.29
CA LYS A 193 -10.88 2.34 15.08
C LYS A 193 -10.93 0.82 14.91
N SER A 194 -9.77 0.19 14.77
CA SER A 194 -9.63 -1.21 14.40
C SER A 194 -9.06 -2.05 15.54
N SER A 195 -9.29 -3.36 15.46
CA SER A 195 -8.65 -4.35 16.33
C SER A 195 -7.86 -5.31 15.45
N LEU A 196 -6.56 -5.13 15.44
CA LEU A 196 -5.65 -5.91 14.60
C LEU A 196 -4.82 -6.85 15.49
N GLY A 197 -4.60 -8.08 15.05
CA GLY A 197 -3.69 -8.97 15.73
C GLY A 197 -2.22 -8.60 15.44
N HIS A 198 -1.49 -9.49 14.78
CA HIS A 198 -0.12 -9.21 14.37
C HIS A 198 -0.13 -8.37 13.09
N THR A 199 0.39 -7.18 13.20
CA THR A 199 0.42 -6.20 12.09
C THR A 199 1.85 -6.01 11.61
N LYS A 200 2.05 -6.11 10.29
CA LYS A 200 3.33 -5.92 9.65
C LYS A 200 3.18 -5.01 8.45
N TRP A 201 3.99 -3.95 8.43
CA TRP A 201 4.15 -3.07 7.28
C TRP A 201 5.58 -3.07 6.81
N ASN A 202 5.76 -3.32 5.52
CA ASN A 202 7.03 -3.11 4.84
C ASN A 202 6.81 -2.16 3.65
N GLY A 203 7.61 -1.12 3.56
CA GLY A 203 7.50 -0.13 2.50
C GLY A 203 8.84 0.48 2.09
N VAL A 204 8.79 1.26 1.01
CA VAL A 204 9.93 2.08 0.60
C VAL A 204 9.64 3.55 0.86
N ASN A 205 8.51 4.07 0.36
CA ASN A 205 8.02 5.42 0.59
C ASN A 205 6.55 5.39 0.98
N GLY A 206 6.10 6.37 1.72
CA GLY A 206 4.71 6.51 2.14
C GLY A 206 4.53 6.48 3.66
N ASP A 207 3.51 7.15 4.14
CA ASP A 207 3.29 7.35 5.56
C ASP A 207 2.28 6.36 6.13
N LEU A 208 2.51 5.92 7.37
CA LEU A 208 1.55 5.13 8.13
C LEU A 208 0.95 5.94 9.27
N ASN A 209 -0.36 6.11 9.22
CA ASN A 209 -1.13 6.72 10.29
C ASN A 209 -2.04 5.69 10.96
N VAL A 210 -1.84 5.46 12.25
CA VAL A 210 -2.61 4.51 13.06
C VAL A 210 -3.25 5.24 14.23
N THR A 211 -4.59 5.21 14.31
CA THR A 211 -5.32 5.97 15.32
C THR A 211 -6.48 5.16 15.90
N ASP A 212 -6.60 5.17 17.23
CA ASP A 212 -7.67 4.44 17.96
C ASP A 212 -7.67 2.92 17.66
N VAL A 213 -6.49 2.29 17.66
CA VAL A 213 -6.32 0.89 17.28
C VAL A 213 -5.79 0.06 18.45
N LYS A 214 -6.38 -1.13 18.63
CA LYS A 214 -5.82 -2.18 19.50
C LYS A 214 -5.12 -3.22 18.64
N MET A 215 -3.90 -3.61 18.99
CA MET A 215 -3.16 -4.64 18.27
C MET A 215 -2.28 -5.48 19.19
N LYS A 216 -2.00 -6.71 18.78
CA LYS A 216 -1.03 -7.54 19.50
C LYS A 216 0.38 -7.07 19.27
N SER A 217 0.74 -6.89 18.02
CA SER A 217 2.06 -6.37 17.69
C SER A 217 2.00 -5.51 16.41
N LEU A 218 2.91 -4.53 16.34
CA LEU A 218 3.17 -3.77 15.13
C LEU A 218 4.66 -3.87 14.78
N LYS A 219 4.95 -4.39 13.59
CA LYS A 219 6.26 -4.29 12.97
C LYS A 219 6.19 -3.37 11.77
N PHE A 220 6.86 -2.24 11.88
CA PHE A 220 6.97 -1.23 10.84
C PHE A 220 8.40 -1.19 10.30
N SER A 221 8.56 -1.29 8.99
CA SER A 221 9.86 -1.23 8.32
C SER A 221 9.74 -0.40 7.06
N LEU A 222 10.41 0.74 7.02
CA LEU A 222 10.32 1.70 5.94
C LEU A 222 11.69 2.31 5.63
N VAL A 223 11.90 2.68 4.37
CA VAL A 223 13.11 3.42 3.98
C VAL A 223 12.89 4.91 4.17
N ASN A 224 11.87 5.49 3.51
CA ASN A 224 11.50 6.90 3.61
C ASN A 224 9.99 6.99 3.86
N GLY A 225 9.59 7.81 4.79
CA GLY A 225 8.19 8.03 5.16
C GLY A 225 7.99 7.95 6.67
N ASP A 226 6.91 8.52 7.14
CA ASP A 226 6.71 8.75 8.55
C ASP A 226 5.71 7.76 9.17
N LEU A 227 5.92 7.49 10.45
CA LEU A 227 5.00 6.71 11.27
C LEU A 227 4.30 7.61 12.29
N SER A 228 2.99 7.64 12.27
CA SER A 228 2.18 8.23 13.33
C SER A 228 1.32 7.19 14.01
N VAL A 229 1.49 7.00 15.31
CA VAL A 229 0.67 6.10 16.14
C VAL A 229 0.03 6.93 17.27
N SER A 230 -1.28 6.96 17.32
CA SER A 230 -2.00 7.78 18.28
C SER A 230 -3.15 7.03 18.94
N ARG A 231 -3.29 7.15 20.26
CA ARG A 231 -4.35 6.53 21.08
C ARG A 231 -4.50 5.02 20.83
N CYS A 232 -3.37 4.33 20.83
CA CYS A 232 -3.30 2.91 20.54
C CYS A 232 -2.91 2.08 21.76
N GLU A 233 -3.29 0.81 21.73
CA GLU A 233 -2.87 -0.20 22.69
C GLU A 233 -2.16 -1.34 21.94
N VAL A 234 -0.87 -1.54 22.23
CA VAL A 234 -0.05 -2.60 21.63
C VAL A 234 0.31 -3.59 22.73
N GLU A 235 -0.32 -4.76 22.73
CA GLU A 235 -0.21 -5.71 23.83
C GLU A 235 1.22 -6.26 24.01
N GLU A 236 1.82 -6.71 22.93
CA GLU A 236 3.12 -7.42 22.94
C GLU A 236 4.27 -6.51 22.55
N SER A 237 4.35 -6.10 21.27
CA SER A 237 5.53 -5.38 20.79
C SER A 237 5.22 -4.36 19.69
N LEU A 238 5.91 -3.22 19.77
CA LEU A 238 6.01 -2.19 18.74
C LEU A 238 7.45 -2.11 18.25
N ASN A 239 7.71 -2.55 17.03
CA ASN A 239 9.04 -2.50 16.44
C ASN A 239 9.05 -1.58 15.21
N VAL A 240 9.83 -0.51 15.28
CA VAL A 240 9.99 0.50 14.24
C VAL A 240 11.42 0.45 13.71
N HIS A 241 11.53 0.22 12.41
CA HIS A 241 12.79 0.27 11.68
C HIS A 241 12.64 1.27 10.54
N THR A 242 13.39 2.36 10.60
CA THR A 242 13.39 3.39 9.53
C THR A 242 14.81 3.75 9.13
N VAL A 243 14.97 4.18 7.89
CA VAL A 243 16.24 4.75 7.43
C VAL A 243 16.23 6.27 7.57
N SER A 244 15.23 6.95 7.01
CA SER A 244 15.16 8.42 6.98
C SER A 244 13.78 9.01 7.28
N GLY A 245 12.83 8.23 7.75
CA GLY A 245 11.51 8.73 8.17
C GLY A 245 11.42 8.93 9.67
N ASP A 246 10.54 9.80 10.10
CA ASP A 246 10.27 10.08 11.50
C ASP A 246 9.19 9.17 12.07
N ALA A 247 9.24 8.93 13.38
CA ALA A 247 8.17 8.23 14.08
C ALA A 247 7.63 9.05 15.24
N LYS A 248 6.31 9.30 15.22
CA LYS A 248 5.61 9.98 16.29
C LYS A 248 4.59 9.05 16.95
N ILE A 249 4.76 8.81 18.25
CA ILE A 249 3.85 7.97 19.03
C ILE A 249 3.26 8.81 20.16
N THR A 250 1.92 8.89 20.21
CA THR A 250 1.21 9.69 21.21
C THR A 250 0.12 8.87 21.90
N ASP A 251 -0.10 9.14 23.19
CA ASP A 251 -1.19 8.54 23.98
C ASP A 251 -1.30 7.00 23.80
N THR A 252 -0.14 6.32 23.80
CA THR A 252 -0.08 4.91 23.42
C THR A 252 0.59 4.07 24.51
N THR A 253 0.03 2.89 24.77
CA THR A 253 0.64 1.90 25.66
C THR A 253 1.22 0.75 24.84
N CYS A 254 2.33 0.17 25.33
CA CYS A 254 2.98 -0.93 24.63
C CYS A 254 3.62 -1.91 25.63
N GLY A 255 3.73 -3.17 25.26
CA GLY A 255 4.54 -4.15 25.96
C GLY A 255 6.03 -3.86 25.76
N GLU A 256 6.65 -4.46 24.77
CA GLU A 256 8.05 -4.18 24.42
C GLU A 256 8.10 -3.22 23.22
N CYS A 257 9.06 -2.31 23.26
CA CYS A 257 9.26 -1.36 22.17
C CYS A 257 10.70 -1.39 21.68
N GLY A 258 10.87 -1.56 20.36
CA GLY A 258 12.15 -1.51 19.67
C GLY A 258 12.17 -0.41 18.62
N PHE A 259 13.01 0.59 18.79
CA PHE A 259 13.24 1.66 17.82
C PHE A 259 14.62 1.55 17.21
N HIS A 260 14.69 1.45 15.90
CA HIS A 260 15.92 1.46 15.13
C HIS A 260 15.80 2.50 14.01
N SER A 261 16.51 3.60 14.12
CA SER A 261 16.60 4.63 13.10
C SER A 261 18.03 4.80 12.60
N VAL A 262 18.19 5.20 11.35
CA VAL A 262 19.48 5.65 10.83
C VAL A 262 19.57 7.17 10.94
N SER A 263 18.63 7.93 10.36
CA SER A 263 18.65 9.39 10.36
C SER A 263 17.31 10.05 10.72
N GLY A 264 16.25 9.30 10.92
CA GLY A 264 14.95 9.83 11.32
C GLY A 264 14.81 9.98 12.83
N ASP A 265 14.01 10.93 13.26
CA ASP A 265 13.74 11.18 14.67
C ASP A 265 12.55 10.36 15.17
N ILE A 266 12.62 9.97 16.45
CA ILE A 266 11.53 9.23 17.08
C ILE A 266 11.06 10.00 18.31
N THR A 267 9.80 10.43 18.27
CA THR A 267 9.18 11.18 19.36
C THR A 267 8.04 10.38 19.99
N GLY A 268 8.12 10.15 21.30
CA GLY A 268 7.05 9.61 22.11
C GLY A 268 6.49 10.69 23.05
N GLU A 269 5.17 10.93 23.01
CA GLU A 269 4.48 11.82 23.96
C GLU A 269 3.35 11.04 24.62
N GLU A 270 3.33 10.96 25.95
CA GLU A 270 2.41 10.08 26.70
C GLU A 270 2.49 8.63 26.17
N PHE A 271 3.72 8.20 25.90
CA PHE A 271 4.02 6.88 25.39
C PHE A 271 4.57 6.00 26.52
N TYR A 272 3.86 4.95 26.86
CA TYR A 272 4.13 4.12 28.03
C TYR A 272 4.44 2.66 27.68
N PRO A 273 5.60 2.36 27.10
CA PRO A 273 6.09 1.00 26.94
C PRO A 273 6.52 0.44 28.30
N LYS A 274 6.34 -0.87 28.52
CA LYS A 274 6.91 -1.55 29.68
C LYS A 274 8.42 -1.68 29.57
N LYS A 275 8.92 -1.93 28.34
CA LYS A 275 10.33 -2.12 28.05
C LYS A 275 10.73 -1.47 26.73
N VAL A 276 11.88 -0.82 26.68
CA VAL A 276 12.39 -0.16 25.48
C VAL A 276 13.80 -0.58 25.08
N SER A 277 14.02 -0.70 23.77
CA SER A 277 15.34 -0.83 23.15
C SER A 277 15.48 0.23 22.06
N LEU A 278 16.32 1.22 22.31
CA LEU A 278 16.46 2.43 21.51
C LEU A 278 17.84 2.44 20.84
N LYS A 279 17.83 2.53 19.48
CA LYS A 279 19.05 2.62 18.69
C LYS A 279 18.88 3.66 17.60
N SER A 280 19.84 4.57 17.49
CA SER A 280 19.92 5.54 16.39
C SER A 280 21.36 5.63 15.88
N VAL A 281 21.52 6.06 14.64
CA VAL A 281 22.85 6.45 14.15
C VAL A 281 22.99 7.96 14.25
N SER A 282 22.12 8.76 13.66
CA SER A 282 22.18 10.23 13.68
C SER A 282 20.86 10.91 14.06
N GLY A 283 19.75 10.19 14.13
CA GLY A 283 18.47 10.75 14.57
C GLY A 283 18.32 10.79 16.09
N ASP A 284 17.48 11.67 16.57
CA ASP A 284 17.15 11.81 17.98
C ASP A 284 15.97 10.88 18.37
N ILE A 285 16.04 10.32 19.56
CA ILE A 285 14.94 9.56 20.15
C ILE A 285 14.55 10.20 21.46
N LEU A 286 13.34 10.74 21.54
CA LEU A 286 12.86 11.47 22.70
C LEU A 286 11.50 10.96 23.14
N ILE A 287 11.41 10.41 24.34
CA ILE A 287 10.14 10.03 24.99
C ILE A 287 9.86 11.04 26.12
N LYS A 288 8.69 11.70 26.07
CA LYS A 288 8.22 12.65 27.06
C LYS A 288 6.89 12.20 27.66
N ASN A 289 6.87 11.91 28.94
CA ASN A 289 5.68 11.47 29.66
C ASN A 289 5.39 12.38 30.85
N LYS A 290 4.11 12.52 31.22
CA LYS A 290 3.70 13.24 32.42
C LYS A 290 3.87 12.37 33.67
N GLU A 291 3.65 11.07 33.53
CA GLU A 291 3.67 10.10 34.64
C GLU A 291 4.88 9.18 34.53
N ASP A 292 5.46 8.82 35.67
CA ASP A 292 6.42 7.72 35.76
C ASP A 292 5.65 6.40 35.94
N ARG A 293 5.63 5.59 34.89
CA ARG A 293 5.06 4.24 34.92
C ARG A 293 6.12 3.13 34.92
N GLY A 294 7.38 3.48 35.25
CA GLY A 294 8.45 2.51 35.39
C GLY A 294 8.87 1.86 34.06
N ILE A 295 9.41 2.65 33.12
CA ILE A 295 9.91 2.13 31.84
C ILE A 295 11.25 1.41 32.04
N GLU A 296 11.29 0.10 31.74
CA GLU A 296 12.55 -0.65 31.69
C GLU A 296 13.35 -0.30 30.43
N VAL A 297 14.57 0.23 30.59
CA VAL A 297 15.46 0.54 29.47
C VAL A 297 16.41 -0.62 29.23
N ALA A 298 16.09 -1.53 28.32
CA ALA A 298 16.93 -2.69 27.99
C ALA A 298 18.16 -2.28 27.16
N ARG A 299 18.04 -1.28 26.32
CA ARG A 299 19.15 -0.77 25.51
C ARG A 299 18.93 0.70 25.14
N LYS A 300 20.04 1.47 25.22
CA LYS A 300 20.08 2.85 24.77
C LYS A 300 21.43 3.06 24.05
N LYS A 301 21.37 3.31 22.71
CA LYS A 301 22.61 3.52 21.93
C LYS A 301 22.36 4.51 20.79
N SER A 302 23.21 5.52 20.69
CA SER A 302 23.32 6.43 19.55
C SER A 302 24.78 6.58 19.15
N VAL A 303 25.02 6.94 17.89
CA VAL A 303 26.33 7.30 17.37
C VAL A 303 26.52 8.82 17.45
N SER A 304 25.61 9.61 16.89
CA SER A 304 25.67 11.09 16.88
C SER A 304 24.38 11.77 17.32
N GLY A 305 23.26 11.05 17.42
CA GLY A 305 22.00 11.60 17.91
C GLY A 305 21.83 11.47 19.43
N THR A 306 20.83 12.17 19.94
CA THR A 306 20.43 12.11 21.35
C THR A 306 19.39 11.02 21.57
N VAL A 307 19.50 10.29 22.66
CA VAL A 307 18.45 9.35 23.09
C VAL A 307 18.07 9.70 24.53
N ASP A 308 16.83 10.11 24.75
CA ASP A 308 16.38 10.59 26.05
C ASP A 308 14.96 10.15 26.42
N ILE A 309 14.72 9.95 27.70
CA ILE A 309 13.40 9.66 28.28
C ILE A 309 13.18 10.65 29.41
N ARG A 310 12.19 11.52 29.28
CA ARG A 310 11.88 12.60 30.24
C ARG A 310 10.52 12.39 30.87
N ILE A 311 10.48 12.55 32.18
CA ILE A 311 9.25 12.52 32.96
C ILE A 311 9.04 13.93 33.52
N LYS A 312 7.89 14.55 33.27
CA LYS A 312 7.65 15.98 33.52
C LYS A 312 7.58 16.33 35.01
N ASN A 313 7.39 15.37 35.90
CA ASN A 313 7.19 15.60 37.34
C ASN A 313 8.47 15.46 38.17
N GLN A 314 9.63 15.42 37.59
CA GLN A 314 10.90 15.50 38.32
C GLN A 314 11.52 16.90 38.16
N THR A 315 10.89 17.90 38.82
CA THR A 315 11.47 19.21 39.13
C THR A 315 11.79 19.24 40.60
#